data_c2687cc915114005ac47f513d4b5ab5e
#
_entry.id   c2687cc915114005ac47f513d4b5ab5e
#
_cell.length_a   1.000
_cell.length_b   1.000
_cell.length_c   1.000
_cell.angle_alpha   90.00
_cell.angle_beta   90.00
_cell.angle_gamma   90.00
#
_symmetry.space_group_name_H-M   'P 1'
#
loop_
_entity.id
_entity.type
_entity.pdbx_description
1 polymer ?
#
loop_
_entity_poly.entity_id
_entity_poly.type
_entity_poly.pdbx_seq_one_letter_code
_entity_poly.pdbx_strand_id
1 'polypeptide(L)'
;VSLIASGKFREAATTFAKEAANFGGIDDLQSALLLERASRNFLEIDASRTLTRKVPKSLPWMRKHAFHAALAGHGYARVNARRAAARCYALSLASLGYENTWHKCREHCLFSLARLAAHDGNNADAVRYFQRLLGSSDGRKNEFGSNDRIHASRTETTQRTYLREYLHVVSSYLNGDKSSPSCDVVSAPLPEVDVSTVFVSFVN
;
A
#
# COMPACT_ATOMS: atom_id res chain seq x y z
N VAL A 1 20.68 -18.28 -7.20
CA VAL A 1 20.02 -19.56 -6.91
C VAL A 1 20.77 -20.30 -5.80
N SER A 2 22.11 -20.34 -5.83
CA SER A 2 22.94 -21.02 -4.82
C SER A 2 22.76 -20.53 -3.39
N LEU A 3 22.64 -19.20 -3.17
CA LEU A 3 22.47 -18.61 -1.83
C LEU A 3 21.13 -19.00 -1.17
N ILE A 4 20.05 -19.09 -1.96
CA ILE A 4 18.74 -19.50 -1.47
C ILE A 4 18.78 -20.99 -1.07
N ALA A 5 19.37 -21.83 -1.92
CA ALA A 5 19.50 -23.26 -1.63
C ALA A 5 20.35 -23.54 -0.38
N SER A 6 21.30 -22.67 -0.04
CA SER A 6 22.11 -22.75 1.18
C SER A 6 21.48 -22.07 2.41
N GLY A 7 20.24 -21.59 2.32
CA GLY A 7 19.53 -20.91 3.41
C GLY A 7 20.04 -19.50 3.74
N LYS A 8 20.88 -18.92 2.91
CA LYS A 8 21.48 -17.58 3.10
C LYS A 8 20.53 -16.48 2.59
N PHE A 9 19.31 -16.44 3.10
CA PHE A 9 18.25 -15.53 2.63
C PHE A 9 18.62 -14.05 2.74
N ARG A 10 19.37 -13.67 3.78
CA ARG A 10 19.80 -12.28 3.97
C ARG A 10 20.76 -11.82 2.88
N GLU A 11 21.74 -12.64 2.56
CA GLU A 11 22.71 -12.34 1.51
C GLU A 11 22.01 -12.32 0.15
N ALA A 12 21.13 -13.30 -0.13
CA ALA A 12 20.33 -13.33 -1.34
C ALA A 12 19.47 -12.07 -1.50
N ALA A 13 18.74 -11.65 -0.45
CA ALA A 13 17.91 -10.47 -0.49
C ALA A 13 18.71 -9.19 -0.78
N THR A 14 19.85 -9.02 -0.12
CA THR A 14 20.71 -7.84 -0.34
C THR A 14 21.35 -7.83 -1.72
N THR A 15 21.71 -8.99 -2.27
CA THR A 15 22.22 -9.11 -3.64
C THR A 15 21.14 -8.73 -4.64
N PHE A 16 19.94 -9.30 -4.54
CA PHE A 16 18.83 -8.93 -5.43
C PHE A 16 18.49 -7.44 -5.37
N ALA A 17 18.50 -6.84 -4.18
CA ALA A 17 18.22 -5.42 -4.02
C ALA A 17 19.31 -4.53 -4.67
N LYS A 18 20.57 -4.92 -4.57
CA LYS A 18 21.69 -4.23 -5.23
C LYS A 18 21.60 -4.35 -6.74
N GLU A 19 21.36 -5.56 -7.25
CA GLU A 19 21.20 -5.78 -8.69
C GLU A 19 20.00 -5.02 -9.25
N ALA A 20 18.89 -4.97 -8.53
CA ALA A 20 17.72 -4.17 -8.92
C ALA A 20 18.06 -2.68 -9.10
N ALA A 21 18.94 -2.14 -8.26
CA ALA A 21 19.37 -0.75 -8.37
C ALA A 21 20.18 -0.50 -9.65
N ASN A 22 20.95 -1.48 -10.14
CA ASN A 22 21.71 -1.37 -11.38
C ASN A 22 20.79 -1.29 -12.62
N PHE A 23 19.59 -1.89 -12.56
CA PHE A 23 18.59 -1.85 -13.63
C PHE A 23 17.62 -0.68 -13.48
N GLY A 24 17.61 0.02 -12.35
CA GLY A 24 16.71 1.14 -12.10
C GLY A 24 16.83 2.25 -13.15
N GLY A 25 15.74 2.55 -13.85
CA GLY A 25 15.72 3.52 -14.95
C GLY A 25 16.19 3.01 -16.31
N ILE A 26 16.73 1.78 -16.40
CA ILE A 26 17.13 1.12 -17.65
C ILE A 26 16.11 0.06 -18.04
N ASP A 27 15.83 -0.86 -17.12
CA ASP A 27 14.84 -1.93 -17.28
C ASP A 27 14.01 -2.05 -16.01
N ASP A 28 12.87 -1.37 -16.00
CA ASP A 28 11.96 -1.34 -14.86
C ASP A 28 11.35 -2.72 -14.56
N LEU A 29 11.13 -3.55 -15.58
CA LEU A 29 10.59 -4.90 -15.38
C LEU A 29 11.59 -5.78 -14.64
N GLN A 30 12.84 -5.79 -15.08
CA GLN A 30 13.88 -6.60 -14.45
C GLN A 30 14.17 -6.10 -13.03
N SER A 31 14.23 -4.78 -12.84
CA SER A 31 14.34 -4.17 -11.51
C SER A 31 13.19 -4.61 -10.59
N ALA A 32 11.94 -4.57 -11.07
CA ALA A 32 10.77 -4.98 -10.28
C ALA A 32 10.80 -6.45 -9.89
N LEU A 33 11.18 -7.34 -10.81
CA LEU A 33 11.34 -8.77 -10.54
C LEU A 33 12.39 -9.04 -9.47
N LEU A 34 13.53 -8.36 -9.53
CA LEU A 34 14.60 -8.50 -8.54
C LEU A 34 14.16 -7.96 -7.16
N LEU A 35 13.45 -6.82 -7.12
CA LEU A 35 12.90 -6.26 -5.88
C LEU A 35 11.85 -7.18 -5.26
N GLU A 36 10.98 -7.80 -6.05
CA GLU A 36 10.02 -8.79 -5.56
C GLU A 36 10.72 -10.00 -4.96
N ARG A 37 11.79 -10.50 -5.61
CA ARG A 37 12.61 -11.58 -5.07
C ARG A 37 13.33 -11.18 -3.78
N ALA A 38 13.89 -9.97 -3.70
CA ALA A 38 14.48 -9.44 -2.48
C ALA A 38 13.46 -9.38 -1.34
N SER A 39 12.26 -8.87 -1.63
CA SER A 39 11.14 -8.81 -0.68
C SER A 39 10.80 -10.19 -0.09
N ARG A 40 10.62 -11.19 -0.93
CA ARG A 40 10.32 -12.57 -0.49
C ARG A 40 11.44 -13.15 0.40
N ASN A 41 12.71 -12.95 0.03
CA ASN A 41 13.80 -13.43 0.85
C ASN A 41 13.87 -12.74 2.22
N PHE A 42 13.49 -11.46 2.34
CA PHE A 42 13.38 -10.81 3.65
C PHE A 42 12.27 -11.43 4.50
N LEU A 43 11.16 -11.85 3.91
CA LEU A 43 10.09 -12.55 4.62
C LEU A 43 10.55 -13.93 5.13
N GLU A 44 11.30 -14.69 4.32
CA GLU A 44 11.84 -16.01 4.69
C GLU A 44 12.80 -15.95 5.89
N ILE A 45 13.53 -14.84 6.08
CA ILE A 45 14.38 -14.65 7.27
C ILE A 45 13.52 -14.63 8.54
N ASP A 46 12.38 -13.95 8.51
CA ASP A 46 11.48 -13.87 9.67
C ASP A 46 10.76 -15.22 9.88
N ALA A 47 10.31 -15.88 8.79
CA ALA A 47 9.68 -17.20 8.86
C ALA A 47 10.62 -18.26 9.47
N SER A 48 11.87 -18.31 9.05
CA SER A 48 12.86 -19.26 9.59
C SER A 48 13.17 -19.03 11.07
N ARG A 49 13.06 -17.78 11.56
CA ARG A 49 13.27 -17.42 12.96
C ARG A 49 12.07 -17.72 13.84
N THR A 50 10.85 -17.62 13.34
CA THR A 50 9.63 -17.92 14.09
C THR A 50 9.50 -19.40 14.43
N LEU A 51 10.07 -20.28 13.62
CA LEU A 51 10.13 -21.72 13.89
C LEU A 51 11.02 -22.08 15.08
N THR A 52 11.96 -21.20 15.45
CA THR A 52 12.97 -21.49 16.48
C THR A 52 12.80 -20.72 17.78
N ARG A 53 11.92 -19.72 17.86
CA ARG A 53 11.74 -18.84 19.04
C ARG A 53 10.28 -18.40 19.21
N LYS A 54 9.91 -18.05 20.49
CA LYS A 54 8.67 -17.29 20.77
C LYS A 54 8.60 -16.07 19.88
N VAL A 55 7.47 -15.93 19.15
CA VAL A 55 7.24 -14.86 18.15
C VAL A 55 7.57 -13.49 18.76
N PRO A 56 8.55 -12.76 18.25
CA PRO A 56 8.83 -11.40 18.73
C PRO A 56 7.67 -10.47 18.35
N LYS A 57 7.39 -9.47 19.20
CA LYS A 57 6.31 -8.48 18.98
C LYS A 57 6.49 -7.66 17.69
N SER A 58 7.72 -7.58 17.16
CA SER A 58 8.01 -6.99 15.85
C SER A 58 8.97 -7.90 15.07
N LEU A 59 8.66 -8.13 13.80
CA LEU A 59 9.51 -8.89 12.90
C LEU A 59 10.46 -7.90 12.18
N PRO A 60 11.77 -7.91 12.49
CA PRO A 60 12.69 -6.85 12.06
C PRO A 60 12.84 -6.75 10.54
N TRP A 61 12.56 -7.83 9.81
CA TRP A 61 12.67 -7.87 8.36
C TRP A 61 11.35 -7.54 7.63
N MET A 62 10.23 -7.51 8.33
CA MET A 62 8.92 -7.20 7.77
C MET A 62 8.88 -5.83 7.10
N ARG A 63 9.56 -4.83 7.68
CA ARG A 63 9.67 -3.49 7.06
C ARG A 63 10.43 -3.54 5.73
N LYS A 64 11.53 -4.30 5.69
CA LYS A 64 12.30 -4.44 4.45
C LYS A 64 11.51 -5.21 3.40
N HIS A 65 10.80 -6.27 3.80
CA HIS A 65 9.85 -6.95 2.95
C HIS A 65 8.83 -5.99 2.36
N ALA A 66 8.10 -5.25 3.21
CA ALA A 66 7.07 -4.30 2.77
C ALA A 66 7.62 -3.22 1.83
N PHE A 67 8.77 -2.65 2.17
CA PHE A 67 9.41 -1.62 1.36
C PHE A 67 9.80 -2.11 -0.03
N HIS A 68 10.48 -3.25 -0.12
CA HIS A 68 10.87 -3.80 -1.42
C HIS A 68 9.67 -4.28 -2.23
N ALA A 69 8.61 -4.78 -1.57
CA ALA A 69 7.34 -5.07 -2.25
C ALA A 69 6.71 -3.81 -2.85
N ALA A 70 6.67 -2.70 -2.11
CA ALA A 70 6.15 -1.43 -2.63
C ALA A 70 6.96 -0.91 -3.82
N LEU A 71 8.29 -0.98 -3.74
CA LEU A 71 9.17 -0.60 -4.86
C LEU A 71 8.96 -1.50 -6.09
N ALA A 72 8.84 -2.82 -5.90
CA ALA A 72 8.50 -3.74 -6.98
C ALA A 72 7.16 -3.39 -7.63
N GLY A 73 6.14 -3.09 -6.80
CA GLY A 73 4.83 -2.62 -7.28
C GLY A 73 4.93 -1.38 -8.14
N HIS A 74 5.77 -0.42 -7.75
CA HIS A 74 6.02 0.79 -8.53
C HIS A 74 6.69 0.47 -9.89
N GLY A 75 7.70 -0.37 -9.92
CA GLY A 75 8.36 -0.81 -11.16
C GLY A 75 7.38 -1.52 -12.09
N TYR A 76 6.57 -2.45 -11.57
CA TYR A 76 5.53 -3.11 -12.37
C TYR A 76 4.47 -2.14 -12.91
N ALA A 77 4.09 -1.13 -12.14
CA ALA A 77 3.13 -0.12 -12.58
C ALA A 77 3.68 0.70 -13.76
N ARG A 78 4.97 1.03 -13.76
CA ARG A 78 5.65 1.76 -14.85
C ARG A 78 5.64 0.98 -16.17
N VAL A 79 5.78 -0.33 -16.13
CA VAL A 79 5.70 -1.20 -17.31
C VAL A 79 4.29 -1.70 -17.61
N ASN A 80 3.27 -1.10 -16.98
CA ASN A 80 1.86 -1.46 -17.15
C ASN A 80 1.50 -2.92 -16.77
N ALA A 81 2.32 -3.58 -15.96
CA ALA A 81 2.05 -4.92 -15.41
C ALA A 81 1.14 -4.81 -14.17
N ARG A 82 -0.10 -4.34 -14.37
CA ARG A 82 -1.04 -3.91 -13.31
C ARG A 82 -1.33 -4.99 -12.28
N ARG A 83 -1.57 -6.23 -12.69
CA ARG A 83 -1.85 -7.34 -11.76
C ARG A 83 -0.68 -7.62 -10.84
N ALA A 84 0.55 -7.59 -11.36
CA ALA A 84 1.76 -7.75 -10.55
C ALA A 84 1.96 -6.57 -9.61
N ALA A 85 1.74 -5.34 -10.09
CA ALA A 85 1.77 -4.13 -9.27
C ALA A 85 0.77 -4.19 -8.11
N ALA A 86 -0.49 -4.52 -8.38
CA ALA A 86 -1.54 -4.63 -7.36
C ALA A 86 -1.18 -5.69 -6.30
N ARG A 87 -0.70 -6.87 -6.72
CA ARG A 87 -0.25 -7.91 -5.81
C ARG A 87 0.88 -7.42 -4.89
N CYS A 88 1.89 -6.75 -5.43
CA CYS A 88 3.02 -6.25 -4.66
C CYS A 88 2.60 -5.15 -3.67
N TYR A 89 1.75 -4.21 -4.07
CA TYR A 89 1.21 -3.19 -3.16
C TYR A 89 0.33 -3.81 -2.06
N ALA A 90 -0.49 -4.82 -2.38
CA ALA A 90 -1.30 -5.52 -1.39
C ALA A 90 -0.44 -6.27 -0.36
N LEU A 91 0.63 -6.94 -0.79
CA LEU A 91 1.60 -7.59 0.09
C LEU A 91 2.30 -6.59 1.01
N SER A 92 2.74 -5.45 0.45
CA SER A 92 3.32 -4.36 1.25
C SER A 92 2.33 -3.86 2.30
N LEU A 93 1.09 -3.58 1.90
CA LEU A 93 0.05 -3.06 2.78
C LEU A 93 -0.29 -4.03 3.92
N ALA A 94 -0.39 -5.33 3.63
CA ALA A 94 -0.62 -6.35 4.64
C ALA A 94 0.49 -6.38 5.70
N SER A 95 1.73 -6.20 5.27
CA SER A 95 2.90 -6.19 6.17
C SER A 95 3.02 -4.90 6.97
N LEU A 96 2.61 -3.75 6.42
CA LEU A 96 2.63 -2.45 7.09
C LEU A 96 1.48 -2.27 8.09
N GLY A 97 0.45 -3.11 8.04
CA GLY A 97 -0.72 -3.01 8.91
C GLY A 97 -0.43 -3.18 10.41
N TYR A 98 0.74 -3.76 10.76
CA TYR A 98 1.16 -4.02 12.14
C TYR A 98 1.96 -2.89 12.79
N GLU A 99 2.40 -1.89 12.03
CA GLU A 99 3.24 -0.80 12.53
C GLU A 99 2.72 0.57 12.08
N ASN A 100 2.47 1.45 13.04
CA ASN A 100 1.97 2.80 12.79
C ASN A 100 3.01 3.79 12.24
N THR A 101 4.25 3.36 12.00
CA THR A 101 5.36 4.29 11.70
C THR A 101 5.59 4.58 10.22
N TRP A 102 4.99 3.80 9.30
CA TRP A 102 5.24 3.91 7.85
C TRP A 102 4.06 4.49 7.06
N HIS A 103 3.47 5.57 7.57
CA HIS A 103 2.27 6.18 7.01
C HIS A 103 2.41 6.53 5.52
N LYS A 104 3.51 7.15 5.12
CA LYS A 104 3.72 7.55 3.72
C LYS A 104 3.74 6.37 2.76
N CYS A 105 4.40 5.27 3.15
CA CYS A 105 4.41 4.06 2.33
C CYS A 105 3.02 3.42 2.25
N ARG A 106 2.30 3.37 3.38
CA ARG A 106 0.92 2.88 3.44
C ARG A 106 -0.02 3.72 2.57
N GLU A 107 0.06 5.05 2.67
CA GLU A 107 -0.71 5.98 1.83
C GLU A 107 -0.43 5.76 0.35
N HIS A 108 0.85 5.63 -0.02
CA HIS A 108 1.25 5.35 -1.40
C HIS A 108 0.66 4.03 -1.91
N CYS A 109 0.74 2.97 -1.12
CA CYS A 109 0.19 1.66 -1.50
C CYS A 109 -1.34 1.71 -1.65
N LEU A 110 -2.06 2.35 -0.70
CA LEU A 110 -3.52 2.51 -0.77
C LEU A 110 -3.95 3.31 -1.98
N PHE A 111 -3.30 4.44 -2.24
CA PHE A 111 -3.59 5.28 -3.39
C PHE A 111 -3.33 4.57 -4.72
N SER A 112 -2.19 3.86 -4.81
CA SER A 112 -1.84 3.09 -6.01
C SER A 112 -2.82 1.94 -6.27
N LEU A 113 -3.23 1.20 -5.22
CA LEU A 113 -4.24 0.15 -5.32
C LEU A 113 -5.60 0.70 -5.75
N ALA A 114 -6.02 1.84 -5.19
CA ALA A 114 -7.28 2.47 -5.56
C ALA A 114 -7.31 2.84 -7.05
N ARG A 115 -6.23 3.45 -7.55
CA ARG A 115 -6.11 3.82 -8.96
C ARG A 115 -6.06 2.61 -9.89
N LEU A 116 -5.33 1.57 -9.52
CA LEU A 116 -5.27 0.32 -10.30
C LEU A 116 -6.65 -0.35 -10.37
N ALA A 117 -7.35 -0.44 -9.23
CA ALA A 117 -8.70 -1.01 -9.19
C ALA A 117 -9.70 -0.20 -10.03
N ALA A 118 -9.67 1.14 -9.94
CA ALA A 118 -10.50 2.01 -10.76
C ALA A 118 -10.22 1.84 -12.25
N HIS A 119 -8.95 1.73 -12.62
CA HIS A 119 -8.55 1.52 -14.02
C HIS A 119 -8.99 0.16 -14.57
N ASP A 120 -9.01 -0.87 -13.73
CA ASP A 120 -9.46 -2.22 -14.10
C ASP A 120 -11.00 -2.35 -14.05
N GLY A 121 -11.74 -1.25 -13.78
CA GLY A 121 -13.20 -1.22 -13.71
C GLY A 121 -13.77 -1.75 -12.39
N ASN A 122 -12.92 -2.14 -11.44
CA ASN A 122 -13.34 -2.58 -10.11
C ASN A 122 -13.55 -1.38 -9.19
N ASN A 123 -14.60 -0.62 -9.47
CA ASN A 123 -14.92 0.61 -8.73
C ASN A 123 -15.23 0.34 -7.25
N ALA A 124 -15.79 -0.82 -6.91
CA ALA A 124 -16.10 -1.18 -5.53
C ALA A 124 -14.82 -1.26 -4.66
N ASP A 125 -13.80 -1.98 -5.13
CA ASP A 125 -12.54 -2.07 -4.43
C ASP A 125 -11.79 -0.73 -4.43
N ALA A 126 -11.88 0.04 -5.51
CA ALA A 126 -11.30 1.38 -5.58
C ALA A 126 -11.88 2.30 -4.50
N VAL A 127 -13.21 2.31 -4.33
CA VAL A 127 -13.90 3.06 -3.27
C VAL A 127 -13.42 2.62 -1.89
N ARG A 128 -13.33 1.30 -1.63
CA ARG A 128 -12.83 0.77 -0.35
C ARG A 128 -11.40 1.22 -0.04
N TYR A 129 -10.50 1.21 -1.03
CA TYR A 129 -9.12 1.67 -0.83
C TYR A 129 -9.06 3.18 -0.56
N PHE A 130 -9.85 3.99 -1.28
CA PHE A 130 -9.93 5.43 -1.02
C PHE A 130 -10.55 5.73 0.34
N GLN A 131 -11.59 5.02 0.77
CA GLN A 131 -12.16 5.16 2.10
C GLN A 131 -11.12 4.87 3.20
N ARG A 132 -10.34 3.79 3.04
CA ARG A 132 -9.24 3.48 3.96
C ARG A 132 -8.12 4.53 3.93
N LEU A 133 -7.88 5.16 2.79
CA LEU A 133 -6.90 6.23 2.64
C LEU A 133 -7.37 7.51 3.31
N LEU A 134 -8.63 7.91 3.11
CA LEU A 134 -9.20 9.15 3.62
C LEU A 134 -9.65 9.02 5.08
N GLY A 135 -10.22 7.86 5.45
CA GLY A 135 -10.74 7.55 6.77
C GLY A 135 -9.69 6.99 7.74
N SER A 136 -8.45 7.40 7.66
CA SER A 136 -7.37 6.82 8.46
C SER A 136 -7.38 7.20 9.95
N SER A 137 -8.47 7.68 10.46
CA SER A 137 -8.78 7.64 11.86
C SER A 137 -9.51 6.32 12.15
N ASP A 138 -8.82 5.19 12.17
CA ASP A 138 -9.29 4.09 12.97
C ASP A 138 -9.43 4.63 14.39
N GLY A 139 -10.66 4.98 14.76
CA GLY A 139 -11.05 5.50 16.07
C GLY A 139 -10.87 4.50 17.22
N ARG A 140 -9.98 3.54 17.06
CA ARG A 140 -9.34 2.85 18.17
C ARG A 140 -8.44 3.86 18.85
N LYS A 141 -9.02 4.54 19.85
CA LYS A 141 -8.26 5.09 20.97
C LYS A 141 -7.34 3.96 21.41
N ASN A 142 -6.12 3.95 20.91
CA ASN A 142 -5.10 3.11 21.47
C ASN A 142 -5.00 3.56 22.92
N GLU A 143 -5.11 2.60 23.86
CA GLU A 143 -5.01 2.80 25.31
C GLU A 143 -3.71 3.51 25.76
N PHE A 144 -2.88 3.92 24.82
CA PHE A 144 -1.59 4.59 24.99
C PHE A 144 -1.63 6.08 24.59
N GLY A 145 -2.76 6.77 24.69
CA GLY A 145 -2.78 8.25 24.77
C GLY A 145 -2.04 9.07 23.68
N SER A 146 -1.51 8.45 22.64
CA SER A 146 -0.93 9.18 21.52
C SER A 146 -2.05 9.55 20.55
N ASN A 147 -2.49 10.81 20.65
CA ASN A 147 -3.22 11.48 19.58
C ASN A 147 -2.29 11.49 18.36
N ASP A 148 -2.30 10.39 17.60
CA ASP A 148 -1.58 10.31 16.33
C ASP A 148 -2.27 11.27 15.36
N ARG A 149 -1.73 12.48 15.30
CA ARG A 149 -2.03 13.49 14.29
C ARG A 149 -1.53 13.05 12.92
N ILE A 150 -1.98 11.89 12.44
CA ILE A 150 -1.63 11.34 11.13
C ILE A 150 -2.01 12.33 10.03
N HIS A 151 -3.09 13.10 10.24
CA HIS A 151 -3.56 14.13 9.33
C HIS A 151 -2.64 15.36 9.25
N ALA A 152 -1.88 15.67 10.30
CA ALA A 152 -1.02 16.86 10.33
C ALA A 152 0.15 16.83 9.35
N SER A 153 0.46 15.69 8.74
CA SER A 153 1.60 15.56 7.80
C SER A 153 1.19 15.57 6.32
N ARG A 154 -0.12 15.57 6.01
CA ARG A 154 -0.58 15.66 4.62
C ARG A 154 -0.64 17.11 4.18
N THR A 155 -0.05 17.39 3.01
CA THR A 155 -0.25 18.72 2.40
C THR A 155 -1.69 18.84 1.89
N GLU A 156 -2.25 20.03 1.95
CA GLU A 156 -3.60 20.33 1.45
C GLU A 156 -3.78 19.87 -0.02
N THR A 157 -2.76 20.07 -0.84
CA THR A 157 -2.74 19.64 -2.24
C THR A 157 -2.89 18.12 -2.39
N THR A 158 -2.22 17.35 -1.55
CA THR A 158 -2.31 15.89 -1.55
C THR A 158 -3.71 15.43 -1.15
N GLN A 159 -4.27 16.03 -0.09
CA GLN A 159 -5.61 15.70 0.39
C GLN A 159 -6.67 16.02 -0.65
N ARG A 160 -6.59 17.20 -1.29
CA ARG A 160 -7.48 17.59 -2.40
C ARG A 160 -7.40 16.60 -3.58
N THR A 161 -6.18 16.14 -3.91
CA THR A 161 -5.99 15.14 -4.97
C THR A 161 -6.69 13.83 -4.64
N TYR A 162 -6.50 13.31 -3.42
CA TYR A 162 -7.14 12.07 -2.99
C TYR A 162 -8.68 12.18 -2.98
N LEU A 163 -9.20 13.29 -2.47
CA LEU A 163 -10.64 13.53 -2.43
C LEU A 163 -11.24 13.64 -3.84
N ARG A 164 -10.57 14.35 -4.75
CA ARG A 164 -11.04 14.48 -6.14
C ARG A 164 -11.10 13.12 -6.84
N GLU A 165 -10.08 12.30 -6.71
CA GLU A 165 -10.06 10.96 -7.32
C GLU A 165 -11.11 10.04 -6.67
N TYR A 166 -11.28 10.13 -5.35
CA TYR A 166 -12.34 9.41 -4.64
C TYR A 166 -13.73 9.77 -5.19
N LEU A 167 -14.05 11.07 -5.28
CA LEU A 167 -15.35 11.53 -5.80
C LEU A 167 -15.59 11.08 -7.24
N HIS A 168 -14.56 11.10 -8.08
CA HIS A 168 -14.64 10.59 -9.45
C HIS A 168 -15.00 9.10 -9.49
N VAL A 169 -14.32 8.28 -8.67
CA VAL A 169 -14.58 6.84 -8.59
C VAL A 169 -15.96 6.54 -8.02
N VAL A 170 -16.39 7.26 -6.97
CA VAL A 170 -17.74 7.11 -6.40
C VAL A 170 -18.80 7.47 -7.43
N SER A 171 -18.63 8.57 -8.17
CA SER A 171 -19.53 8.95 -9.25
C SER A 171 -19.62 7.87 -10.33
N SER A 172 -18.49 7.30 -10.73
CA SER A 172 -18.46 6.19 -11.69
C SER A 172 -19.12 4.92 -11.14
N TYR A 173 -18.93 4.64 -9.85
CA TYR A 173 -19.56 3.50 -9.17
C TYR A 173 -21.08 3.64 -9.09
N LEU A 174 -21.58 4.83 -8.78
CA LEU A 174 -23.02 5.10 -8.66
C LEU A 174 -23.73 5.13 -10.04
N ASN A 175 -23.02 5.57 -11.08
CA ASN A 175 -23.53 5.62 -12.45
C ASN A 175 -23.35 4.29 -13.20
N GLY A 176 -22.55 3.38 -12.67
CA GLY A 176 -22.35 2.05 -13.23
C GLY A 176 -23.58 1.16 -13.05
N ASP A 177 -23.73 0.21 -13.95
CA ASP A 177 -24.88 -0.68 -14.03
C ASP A 177 -25.21 -1.35 -12.68
N LYS A 178 -26.46 -1.21 -12.23
CA LYS A 178 -26.98 -1.75 -10.96
C LYS A 178 -27.03 -3.28 -10.90
N SER A 179 -26.40 -3.97 -11.83
CA SER A 179 -26.45 -5.43 -11.97
C SER A 179 -25.50 -6.20 -11.03
N SER A 180 -24.65 -5.51 -10.28
CA SER A 180 -23.78 -6.16 -9.29
C SER A 180 -24.32 -5.98 -7.86
N PRO A 181 -24.72 -7.06 -7.18
CA PRO A 181 -25.37 -7.00 -5.86
C PRO A 181 -24.36 -6.89 -4.70
N SER A 182 -23.38 -6.02 -4.75
CA SER A 182 -22.52 -5.79 -3.59
C SER A 182 -22.97 -4.54 -2.83
N CYS A 183 -24.05 -4.69 -2.05
CA CYS A 183 -24.57 -3.68 -1.12
C CYS A 183 -23.56 -3.23 -0.04
N ASP A 184 -22.45 -3.92 0.11
CA ASP A 184 -21.51 -3.74 1.21
C ASP A 184 -20.72 -2.42 1.15
N VAL A 185 -20.61 -1.80 -0.02
CA VAL A 185 -19.90 -0.52 -0.18
C VAL A 185 -20.73 0.66 0.31
N VAL A 186 -22.07 0.55 0.19
CA VAL A 186 -22.99 1.61 0.62
C VAL A 186 -23.13 1.68 2.15
N SER A 187 -22.91 0.53 2.83
CA SER A 187 -22.97 0.46 4.29
C SER A 187 -21.63 0.80 4.98
N ALA A 188 -20.55 0.97 4.19
CA ALA A 188 -19.29 1.40 4.78
C ALA A 188 -19.42 2.84 5.30
N PRO A 189 -18.94 3.13 6.53
CA PRO A 189 -19.00 4.47 7.06
C PRO A 189 -18.27 5.44 6.11
N LEU A 190 -18.88 6.58 5.87
CA LEU A 190 -18.24 7.65 5.10
C LEU A 190 -16.89 7.98 5.76
N PRO A 191 -15.86 8.29 4.97
CA PRO A 191 -14.59 8.71 5.53
C PRO A 191 -14.82 9.96 6.41
N GLU A 192 -14.36 9.91 7.65
CA GLU A 192 -14.29 11.10 8.48
C GLU A 192 -13.31 12.08 7.85
N VAL A 193 -13.84 13.05 7.13
CA VAL A 193 -13.05 14.15 6.60
C VAL A 193 -13.00 15.20 7.69
N ASP A 194 -11.79 15.55 8.12
CA ASP A 194 -11.63 16.71 9.02
C ASP A 194 -12.02 17.98 8.26
N VAL A 195 -13.27 18.40 8.48
CA VAL A 195 -13.88 19.54 7.78
C VAL A 195 -13.15 20.84 8.13
N SER A 196 -12.43 20.88 9.25
CA SER A 196 -11.66 22.06 9.66
C SER A 196 -10.48 22.36 8.73
N THR A 197 -10.02 21.36 7.98
CA THR A 197 -8.92 21.48 7.02
C THR A 197 -9.39 21.61 5.57
N VAL A 198 -10.69 21.47 5.31
CA VAL A 198 -11.26 21.61 3.96
C VAL A 198 -11.81 23.03 3.79
N PHE A 199 -10.96 23.92 3.28
CA PHE A 199 -11.44 25.23 2.84
C PHE A 199 -12.14 25.10 1.49
N VAL A 200 -13.47 25.19 1.50
CA VAL A 200 -14.26 25.33 0.28
C VAL A 200 -14.25 26.82 -0.06
N SER A 201 -13.35 27.24 -0.96
CA SER A 201 -13.43 28.58 -1.54
C SER A 201 -14.53 28.57 -2.61
N PHE A 202 -15.66 29.19 -2.30
CA PHE A 202 -16.63 29.56 -3.32
C PHE A 202 -15.99 30.69 -4.17
N VAL A 203 -15.67 30.40 -5.40
CA VAL A 203 -15.34 31.45 -6.39
C VAL A 203 -16.69 31.97 -6.87
N ASN A 204 -17.01 33.22 -6.48
CA ASN A 204 -18.12 33.99 -7.05
C ASN A 204 -17.80 34.38 -8.49
#